data_9da4e18b2c6c46f3ec7b28a7cf11ad08
#
_entry.id   9da4e18b2c6c46f3ec7b28a7cf11ad08
#
_cell.length_a   1.000
_cell.length_b   1.000
_cell.length_c   1.000
_cell.angle_alpha   90.00
_cell.angle_beta   90.00
_cell.angle_gamma   90.00
#
_symmetry.space_group_name_H-M   'P 1'
#
loop_
_entity.id
_entity.type
_entity.pdbx_description
1 polymer ?
#
loop_
_entity_poly.entity_id
_entity_poly.type
_entity_poly.pdbx_seq_one_letter_code
_entity_poly.pdbx_strand_id
1 'polypeptide(L)'
;MKNELMTALISAAEKLKNTYSDESLLEEVMCRLNKELTVLANVWNCDAAEALLLAAIIIRTTDRIFEPCTFSHISKVLGISNLELIRHFHLLQNLIARGFIRTEELQNDELSVIKPGGIGTAVKPKIPELGSNYQLSEATAAQLFR
;
A
#
# COMPACT_ATOMS: atom_id res chain seq x y z
N MET A 1 7.15 -7.41 21.42
CA MET A 1 6.90 -6.46 20.37
C MET A 1 6.72 -7.09 19.03
N LYS A 2 7.71 -7.83 18.57
CA LYS A 2 7.58 -8.45 17.25
C LYS A 2 6.39 -9.42 17.21
N ASN A 3 6.13 -10.13 18.28
CA ASN A 3 5.03 -11.07 18.29
C ASN A 3 3.68 -10.39 18.19
N GLU A 4 3.55 -9.21 18.82
CA GLU A 4 2.31 -8.49 18.77
C GLU A 4 2.09 -7.96 17.36
N LEU A 5 3.16 -7.48 16.73
CA LEU A 5 3.09 -6.96 15.37
C LEU A 5 2.66 -8.07 14.42
N MET A 6 3.28 -9.22 14.50
CA MET A 6 2.97 -10.31 13.60
C MET A 6 1.57 -10.87 13.82
N THR A 7 1.15 -10.98 15.08
CA THR A 7 -0.19 -11.46 15.38
C THR A 7 -1.24 -10.50 14.82
N ALA A 8 -1.03 -9.20 14.98
CA ALA A 8 -1.96 -8.22 14.46
C ALA A 8 -2.01 -8.24 12.94
N LEU A 9 -0.85 -8.40 12.27
CA LEU A 9 -0.79 -8.47 10.82
C LEU A 9 -1.50 -9.72 10.29
N ILE A 10 -1.30 -10.86 10.92
CA ILE A 10 -1.94 -12.09 10.50
C ILE A 10 -3.45 -11.98 10.67
N SER A 11 -3.89 -11.44 11.78
CA SER A 11 -5.32 -11.26 12.04
C SER A 11 -5.93 -10.30 11.02
N ALA A 12 -5.24 -9.21 10.73
CA ALA A 12 -5.71 -8.24 9.73
C ALA A 12 -5.81 -8.90 8.36
N ALA A 13 -4.82 -9.69 7.99
CA ALA A 13 -4.80 -10.37 6.70
C ALA A 13 -5.99 -11.33 6.57
N GLU A 14 -6.30 -12.06 7.62
CA GLU A 14 -7.42 -12.98 7.59
C GLU A 14 -8.75 -12.25 7.45
N LYS A 15 -8.92 -11.15 8.16
CA LYS A 15 -10.14 -10.38 8.06
C LYS A 15 -10.30 -9.75 6.68
N LEU A 16 -9.21 -9.29 6.10
CA LEU A 16 -9.25 -8.69 4.77
C LEU A 16 -9.55 -9.75 3.70
N LYS A 17 -9.07 -10.96 3.88
CA LYS A 17 -9.34 -12.01 2.91
C LYS A 17 -10.82 -12.37 2.85
N ASN A 18 -11.52 -12.18 3.94
CA ASN A 18 -12.93 -12.53 3.99
C ASN A 18 -13.84 -11.40 3.50
N THR A 19 -13.25 -10.35 2.92
CA THR A 19 -14.03 -9.25 2.42
C THR A 19 -14.06 -9.35 0.91
N TYR A 20 -15.22 -9.48 0.34
CA TYR A 20 -15.35 -9.62 -1.09
C TYR A 20 -15.88 -8.39 -1.81
N SER A 21 -16.09 -7.32 -1.10
CA SER A 21 -16.66 -6.15 -1.71
C SER A 21 -15.59 -5.14 -2.09
N ASP A 22 -15.66 -4.60 -3.28
CA ASP A 22 -14.73 -3.57 -3.69
C ASP A 22 -15.38 -2.21 -3.43
N GLU A 23 -16.46 -2.19 -2.69
CA GLU A 23 -17.20 -0.97 -2.45
C GLU A 23 -17.14 -0.42 -1.04
N SER A 24 -16.32 -1.00 -0.20
CA SER A 24 -16.20 -0.52 1.16
C SER A 24 -15.49 0.82 1.18
N LEU A 25 -15.81 1.62 2.16
CA LEU A 25 -15.06 2.84 2.39
C LEU A 25 -13.92 2.52 3.33
N LEU A 26 -12.87 3.29 3.27
CA LEU A 26 -11.70 3.06 4.11
C LEU A 26 -12.09 3.05 5.59
N GLU A 27 -12.99 3.93 5.99
CA GLU A 27 -13.46 4.00 7.37
C GLU A 27 -14.14 2.72 7.82
N GLU A 28 -14.86 2.07 6.91
CA GLU A 28 -15.52 0.81 7.25
C GLU A 28 -14.50 -0.29 7.48
N VAL A 29 -13.48 -0.31 6.68
CA VAL A 29 -12.40 -1.29 6.82
C VAL A 29 -11.67 -1.04 8.14
N MET A 30 -11.44 0.21 8.49
CA MET A 30 -10.80 0.57 9.74
C MET A 30 -11.63 0.10 10.93
N CYS A 31 -12.94 0.22 10.86
CA CYS A 31 -13.81 -0.24 11.94
C CYS A 31 -13.71 -1.74 12.13
N ARG A 32 -13.67 -2.48 11.03
CA ARG A 32 -13.58 -3.94 11.12
C ARG A 32 -12.25 -4.41 11.71
N LEU A 33 -11.20 -3.63 11.49
CA LEU A 33 -9.87 -3.97 11.93
C LEU A 33 -9.41 -3.15 13.13
N ASN A 34 -10.35 -2.55 13.84
CA ASN A 34 -10.03 -1.64 14.93
C ASN A 34 -9.03 -2.20 15.94
N LYS A 35 -9.16 -3.44 16.32
CA LYS A 35 -8.28 -4.02 17.32
C LYS A 35 -6.87 -4.15 16.76
N GLU A 36 -6.76 -4.67 15.57
CA GLU A 36 -5.48 -4.86 14.91
C GLU A 36 -4.79 -3.52 14.67
N LEU A 37 -5.57 -2.54 14.24
CA LEU A 37 -4.99 -1.24 13.93
C LEU A 37 -4.51 -0.50 15.17
N THR A 38 -5.15 -0.73 16.32
CA THR A 38 -4.69 -0.14 17.55
C THR A 38 -3.28 -0.62 17.88
N VAL A 39 -3.04 -1.92 17.72
CA VAL A 39 -1.73 -2.49 17.97
C VAL A 39 -0.71 -1.98 16.94
N LEU A 40 -1.10 -2.03 15.67
CA LEU A 40 -0.18 -1.64 14.60
C LEU A 40 0.19 -0.16 14.66
N ALA A 41 -0.80 0.68 14.90
CA ALA A 41 -0.55 2.12 15.01
C ALA A 41 0.39 2.43 16.18
N ASN A 42 0.28 1.68 17.25
CA ASN A 42 1.12 1.89 18.39
C ASN A 42 2.56 1.44 18.09
N VAL A 43 2.72 0.28 17.49
CA VAL A 43 4.05 -0.25 17.14
C VAL A 43 4.75 0.68 16.16
N TRP A 44 4.02 1.19 15.18
CA TRP A 44 4.61 2.04 14.14
C TRP A 44 4.56 3.52 14.48
N ASN A 45 3.90 3.88 15.55
CA ASN A 45 3.73 5.26 15.98
C ASN A 45 3.15 6.11 14.85
N CYS A 46 2.03 5.69 14.32
CA CYS A 46 1.35 6.38 13.23
C CYS A 46 -0.16 6.32 13.44
N ASP A 47 -0.90 6.97 12.56
CA ASP A 47 -2.36 6.97 12.64
C ASP A 47 -2.89 5.62 12.20
N ALA A 48 -4.09 5.27 12.66
CA ALA A 48 -4.71 4.01 12.30
C ALA A 48 -4.89 3.86 10.79
N ALA A 49 -5.24 4.94 10.10
CA ALA A 49 -5.40 4.88 8.65
C ALA A 49 -4.07 4.60 7.95
N GLU A 50 -3.00 5.22 8.42
CA GLU A 50 -1.67 4.96 7.88
C GLU A 50 -1.25 3.53 8.17
N ALA A 51 -1.56 3.03 9.36
CA ALA A 51 -1.24 1.66 9.73
C ALA A 51 -1.98 0.67 8.83
N LEU A 52 -3.23 0.98 8.47
CA LEU A 52 -4.00 0.12 7.61
C LEU A 52 -3.36 0.02 6.21
N LEU A 53 -2.95 1.15 5.65
CA LEU A 53 -2.32 1.14 4.34
C LEU A 53 -0.98 0.43 4.37
N LEU A 54 -0.20 0.63 5.41
CA LEU A 54 1.08 -0.04 5.53
C LEU A 54 0.86 -1.55 5.68
N ALA A 55 -0.13 -1.96 6.46
CA ALA A 55 -0.46 -3.37 6.61
C ALA A 55 -0.87 -3.98 5.26
N ALA A 56 -1.65 -3.25 4.46
CA ALA A 56 -2.06 -3.75 3.15
C ALA A 56 -0.85 -3.97 2.23
N ILE A 57 0.11 -3.05 2.26
CA ILE A 57 1.32 -3.18 1.45
C ILE A 57 2.14 -4.39 1.92
N ILE A 58 2.25 -4.58 3.23
CA ILE A 58 2.97 -5.72 3.78
C ILE A 58 2.30 -7.02 3.38
N ILE A 59 0.99 -7.09 3.50
CA ILE A 59 0.23 -8.29 3.15
C ILE A 59 0.44 -8.62 1.68
N ARG A 60 0.31 -7.63 0.82
CA ARG A 60 0.49 -7.85 -0.62
C ARG A 60 1.91 -8.28 -0.94
N THR A 61 2.90 -7.62 -0.31
CA THR A 61 4.30 -7.92 -0.57
C THR A 61 4.65 -9.34 -0.13
N THR A 62 4.17 -9.77 1.02
CA THR A 62 4.48 -11.11 1.51
C THR A 62 3.71 -12.20 0.76
N ASP A 63 2.54 -11.88 0.24
CA ASP A 63 1.73 -12.85 -0.47
C ASP A 63 2.26 -13.05 -1.90
N ARG A 64 2.81 -12.02 -2.51
CA ARG A 64 3.32 -12.08 -3.87
C ARG A 64 4.72 -11.48 -3.92
N ILE A 65 5.66 -12.17 -3.32
CA ILE A 65 7.03 -11.70 -3.18
C ILE A 65 7.71 -11.21 -4.45
N PHE A 66 7.50 -11.86 -5.53
CA PHE A 66 8.14 -11.46 -6.78
C PHE A 66 7.31 -10.58 -7.69
N GLU A 67 6.17 -10.14 -7.23
CA GLU A 67 5.30 -9.28 -8.03
C GLU A 67 5.27 -7.88 -7.48
N PRO A 68 5.07 -6.89 -8.31
CA PRO A 68 5.02 -5.52 -7.83
C PRO A 68 3.74 -5.28 -7.03
N CYS A 69 3.79 -4.33 -6.13
CA CYS A 69 2.64 -3.90 -5.37
C CYS A 69 2.25 -2.52 -5.88
N THR A 70 1.24 -2.46 -6.73
CA THR A 70 0.81 -1.19 -7.30
C THR A 70 -0.34 -0.61 -6.49
N PHE A 71 -0.73 0.59 -6.84
CA PHE A 71 -1.85 1.28 -6.21
C PHE A 71 -3.11 0.40 -6.25
N SER A 72 -3.38 -0.21 -7.40
CA SER A 72 -4.54 -1.06 -7.56
C SER A 72 -4.48 -2.29 -6.67
N HIS A 73 -3.31 -2.83 -6.45
CA HIS A 73 -3.16 -3.99 -5.59
C HIS A 73 -3.49 -3.63 -4.14
N ILE A 74 -3.11 -2.43 -3.71
CA ILE A 74 -3.40 -1.97 -2.36
C ILE A 74 -4.92 -1.86 -2.18
N SER A 75 -5.60 -1.25 -3.15
CA SER A 75 -7.05 -1.10 -3.03
C SER A 75 -7.75 -2.46 -3.02
N LYS A 76 -7.25 -3.42 -3.78
CA LYS A 76 -7.85 -4.75 -3.79
C LYS A 76 -7.68 -5.46 -2.47
N VAL A 77 -6.51 -5.35 -1.87
CA VAL A 77 -6.27 -5.97 -0.56
C VAL A 77 -7.26 -5.40 0.47
N LEU A 78 -7.49 -4.10 0.39
CA LEU A 78 -8.38 -3.44 1.34
C LEU A 78 -9.86 -3.62 1.05
N GLY A 79 -10.20 -4.06 -0.16
CA GLY A 79 -11.61 -4.20 -0.56
C GLY A 79 -12.27 -2.86 -0.79
N ILE A 80 -11.53 -1.88 -1.27
CA ILE A 80 -12.06 -0.56 -1.60
C ILE A 80 -11.80 -0.27 -3.06
N SER A 81 -12.49 0.72 -3.61
CA SER A 81 -12.27 1.09 -5.00
C SER A 81 -11.00 1.92 -5.13
N ASN A 82 -10.47 2.00 -6.34
CA ASN A 82 -9.30 2.83 -6.59
C ASN A 82 -9.63 4.31 -6.31
N LEU A 83 -10.85 4.74 -6.58
CA LEU A 83 -11.25 6.12 -6.30
C LEU A 83 -11.26 6.41 -4.80
N GLU A 84 -11.69 5.45 -4.01
CA GLU A 84 -11.68 5.61 -2.57
C GLU A 84 -10.24 5.71 -2.07
N LEU A 85 -9.32 4.93 -2.62
CA LEU A 85 -7.93 5.02 -2.23
C LEU A 85 -7.32 6.35 -2.66
N ILE A 86 -7.69 6.87 -3.83
CA ILE A 86 -7.22 8.18 -4.29
C ILE A 86 -7.66 9.25 -3.30
N ARG A 87 -8.86 9.14 -2.77
CA ARG A 87 -9.37 10.10 -1.81
C ARG A 87 -8.46 10.18 -0.58
N HIS A 88 -7.77 9.09 -0.27
CA HIS A 88 -6.86 9.02 0.86
C HIS A 88 -5.39 8.93 0.46
N PHE A 89 -5.09 9.38 -0.77
CA PHE A 89 -3.73 9.28 -1.30
C PHE A 89 -2.68 9.93 -0.43
N HIS A 90 -3.05 10.98 0.28
CA HIS A 90 -2.12 11.67 1.17
C HIS A 90 -1.54 10.75 2.25
N LEU A 91 -2.26 9.67 2.60
CA LEU A 91 -1.78 8.73 3.58
C LEU A 91 -0.58 7.95 3.05
N LEU A 92 -0.61 7.59 1.77
CA LEU A 92 0.52 6.91 1.14
C LEU A 92 1.71 7.86 1.07
N GLN A 93 1.45 9.12 0.76
CA GLN A 93 2.51 10.12 0.70
C GLN A 93 3.15 10.30 2.08
N ASN A 94 2.36 10.25 3.14
CA ASN A 94 2.87 10.35 4.49
C ASN A 94 3.74 9.15 4.83
N LEU A 95 3.35 7.96 4.41
CA LEU A 95 4.16 6.77 4.67
C LEU A 95 5.50 6.84 3.95
N ILE A 96 5.51 7.40 2.75
CA ILE A 96 6.75 7.59 2.01
C ILE A 96 7.62 8.62 2.74
N ALA A 97 7.02 9.73 3.11
CA ALA A 97 7.75 10.80 3.79
C ALA A 97 8.34 10.37 5.12
N ARG A 98 7.65 9.50 5.82
CA ARG A 98 8.13 9.01 7.11
C ARG A 98 9.09 7.82 6.99
N GLY A 99 9.34 7.36 5.80
CA GLY A 99 10.33 6.31 5.58
C GLY A 99 9.83 4.89 5.82
N PHE A 100 8.53 4.66 5.86
CA PHE A 100 8.01 3.30 6.03
C PHE A 100 8.03 2.55 4.70
N ILE A 101 7.79 3.25 3.61
CA ILE A 101 7.76 2.65 2.29
C ILE A 101 8.52 3.54 1.31
N ARG A 102 8.82 2.99 0.17
CA ARG A 102 9.42 3.75 -0.91
C ARG A 102 8.73 3.34 -2.19
N THR A 103 8.90 4.11 -3.23
CA THR A 103 8.30 3.78 -4.51
C THR A 103 9.40 3.59 -5.54
N GLU A 104 9.12 2.70 -6.49
CA GLU A 104 10.05 2.48 -7.58
C GLU A 104 9.20 2.58 -8.81
N GLU A 105 9.60 3.43 -9.74
CA GLU A 105 8.85 3.61 -10.94
C GLU A 105 8.96 2.35 -11.77
N LEU A 106 7.82 1.82 -12.20
CA LEU A 106 7.82 0.63 -12.99
C LEU A 106 8.31 1.02 -14.39
N GLN A 107 9.30 0.30 -14.86
CA GLN A 107 9.83 0.60 -16.14
C GLN A 107 8.87 0.20 -17.18
N ASN A 108 8.62 1.08 -18.09
CA ASN A 108 7.74 0.78 -19.14
C ASN A 108 8.50 1.02 -20.40
N ASP A 109 9.10 0.02 -20.93
CA ASP A 109 9.87 0.13 -22.12
C ASP A 109 9.12 0.73 -23.30
N GLU A 110 7.87 0.55 -23.29
CA GLU A 110 7.10 1.06 -24.35
C GLU A 110 7.14 2.56 -24.40
N LEU A 111 7.27 3.20 -23.29
CA LEU A 111 7.28 4.61 -23.26
C LEU A 111 8.55 5.11 -23.90
N SER A 112 9.63 4.40 -23.73
CA SER A 112 10.85 4.89 -24.30
C SER A 112 10.82 4.71 -25.80
N VAL A 113 10.11 3.74 -26.26
CA VAL A 113 10.05 3.51 -27.65
C VAL A 113 9.24 4.59 -28.32
N ILE A 114 8.22 4.95 -27.71
CA ILE A 114 7.35 5.94 -28.25
C ILE A 114 8.02 7.22 -28.35
N LYS A 115 8.91 7.46 -27.57
CA LYS A 115 9.53 8.67 -27.59
C LYS A 115 9.98 9.30 -28.70
N PRO A 116 10.55 8.76 -29.54
CA PRO A 116 11.09 9.43 -30.61
C PRO A 116 10.11 10.35 -31.25
N GLY A 117 9.13 9.88 -31.55
CA GLY A 117 8.22 10.65 -32.31
C GLY A 117 7.98 11.79 -31.55
N GLY A 118 8.26 11.48 -30.59
CA GLY A 118 8.19 12.46 -29.89
C GLY A 118 7.18 13.27 -29.52
N ILE A 119 6.75 13.64 -30.17
CA ILE A 119 5.91 14.56 -29.99
C ILE A 119 4.99 14.38 -29.04
N GLY A 120 4.34 14.03 -29.20
CA GLY A 120 3.42 14.08 -28.42
C GLY A 120 3.45 13.83 -27.23
N THR A 121 4.03 13.37 -27.15
CA THR A 121 4.21 13.07 -26.10
C THR A 121 3.74 13.51 -25.04
N ALA A 122 3.40 13.79 -24.99
CA ALA A 122 3.17 14.14 -24.19
C ALA A 122 2.73 13.86 -23.17
N VAL A 123 2.45 13.67 -22.95
CA VAL A 123 2.14 13.94 -21.97
C VAL A 123 1.15 13.45 -21.17
N LYS A 124 1.20 12.49 -20.70
CA LYS A 124 0.43 12.04 -19.77
C LYS A 124 0.78 12.65 -18.53
N PRO A 125 -0.04 13.20 -17.84
CA PRO A 125 0.22 13.78 -16.59
C PRO A 125 0.50 12.58 -15.76
N LYS A 126 1.63 12.52 -15.14
CA LYS A 126 1.91 11.43 -14.38
C LYS A 126 1.81 11.77 -13.01
N ILE A 127 1.10 11.06 -12.26
CA ILE A 127 1.21 11.07 -10.85
C ILE A 127 2.08 9.87 -10.62
N PRO A 128 3.35 10.05 -10.44
CA PRO A 128 4.30 8.96 -10.38
C PRO A 128 3.90 7.85 -9.43
N GLU A 129 3.37 8.23 -8.30
CA GLU A 129 3.02 7.25 -7.30
C GLU A 129 1.91 6.30 -7.73
N LEU A 130 1.04 6.71 -8.62
CA LEU A 130 -0.05 5.84 -9.03
C LEU A 130 0.43 4.69 -9.91
N GLY A 131 1.50 4.90 -10.64
CA GLY A 131 2.03 3.85 -11.48
C GLY A 131 3.25 3.17 -10.90
N SER A 132 3.58 3.46 -9.65
CA SER A 132 4.79 2.95 -9.07
C SER A 132 4.60 1.64 -8.33
N ASN A 133 5.71 0.98 -8.06
CA ASN A 133 5.74 -0.19 -7.23
C ASN A 133 6.02 0.30 -5.80
N TYR A 134 5.11 0.03 -4.88
CA TYR A 134 5.27 0.43 -3.48
C TYR A 134 6.03 -0.68 -2.78
N GLN A 135 7.17 -0.33 -2.22
CA GLN A 135 8.04 -1.30 -1.56
C GLN A 135 8.25 -0.94 -0.11
N LEU A 136 8.48 -1.94 0.71
CA LEU A 136 8.80 -1.68 2.11
C LEU A 136 10.21 -1.11 2.17
N SER A 137 10.42 -0.14 3.06
CA SER A 137 11.76 0.40 3.25
C SER A 137 12.58 -0.66 3.97
N GLU A 138 13.90 -0.51 4.00
CA GLU A 138 14.75 -1.45 4.68
C GLU A 138 14.42 -1.50 6.16
N ALA A 139 14.12 -0.36 6.77
CA ALA A 139 13.79 -0.31 8.19
C ALA A 139 12.54 -1.10 8.49
N THR A 140 11.50 -0.95 7.65
CA THR A 140 10.25 -1.68 7.86
C THR A 140 10.45 -3.18 7.62
N ALA A 141 11.18 -3.53 6.58
CA ALA A 141 11.47 -4.92 6.28
C ALA A 141 12.28 -5.56 7.41
N ALA A 142 13.24 -4.85 7.96
CA ALA A 142 14.03 -5.36 9.05
C ALA A 142 13.18 -5.64 10.29
N GLN A 143 12.22 -4.78 10.55
CA GLN A 143 11.35 -4.96 11.69
C GLN A 143 10.53 -6.23 11.58
N LEU A 144 10.16 -6.60 10.35
CA LEU A 144 9.34 -7.77 10.14
C LEU A 144 10.13 -9.06 9.99
N PHE A 145 11.26 -9.00 9.30
CA PHE A 145 11.97 -10.20 8.92
C PHE A 145 13.27 -10.48 9.69
N ARG A 146 13.62 -9.66 10.58
CA ARG A 146 14.81 -9.85 11.42
C ARG A 146 14.43 -9.73 12.89
#